data_d2ad68d19b82c17add45edf66a1416f4
#
_entry.id   d2ad68d19b82c17add45edf66a1416f4
#
_cell.length_a   1.000
_cell.length_b   1.000
_cell.length_c   1.000
_cell.angle_alpha   90.00
_cell.angle_beta   90.00
_cell.angle_gamma   90.00
#
_symmetry.space_group_name_H-M   'P 1'
#
loop_
_entity.id
_entity.type
_entity.pdbx_description
1 polymer ?
#
loop_
_entity_poly.entity_id
_entity_poly.type
_entity_poly.pdbx_seq_one_letter_code
_entity_poly.pdbx_strand_id
1 'polypeptide(L)'
;MKRLLKYFLVALVVITGVFAQTADAKAFSYTYTVSFSAGGQGSINGGVQVRKASGNEASVSVSAKGDKIIVTGLEYGDVISCDAQGSVALNENSKYYVKGIRLSGRDNNTVAQSAFLVSGDHDYVVAYGIPGELAEYTVNYVDTDGNKLAESRTYYGNVGDKPVIAYLYIDGYIPDSYN
;
A
#
# COMPACT_ATOMS: atom_id res chain seq x y z
N MET A 1 -57.58 37.42 -19.39
CA MET A 1 -56.56 37.24 -18.32
C MET A 1 -56.54 35.81 -17.71
N LYS A 2 -57.65 35.20 -17.30
CA LYS A 2 -57.68 33.89 -16.65
C LYS A 2 -57.17 32.73 -17.50
N ARG A 3 -57.28 32.76 -18.84
CA ARG A 3 -56.78 31.70 -19.74
C ARG A 3 -55.27 31.77 -19.97
N LEU A 4 -54.68 32.95 -20.08
CA LEU A 4 -53.25 33.17 -20.22
C LEU A 4 -52.48 32.70 -18.95
N LEU A 5 -53.07 32.93 -17.78
CA LEU A 5 -52.48 32.51 -16.50
C LEU A 5 -52.35 30.99 -16.36
N LYS A 6 -53.37 30.24 -16.91
CA LYS A 6 -53.35 28.75 -16.93
C LYS A 6 -52.19 28.20 -17.77
N TYR A 7 -51.97 28.78 -18.93
CA TYR A 7 -50.88 28.31 -19.80
C TYR A 7 -49.50 28.70 -19.25
N PHE A 8 -49.39 29.81 -18.56
CA PHE A 8 -48.16 30.22 -17.89
C PHE A 8 -47.82 29.29 -16.72
N LEU A 9 -48.80 28.83 -15.96
CA LEU A 9 -48.61 27.92 -14.84
C LEU A 9 -48.23 26.50 -15.33
N VAL A 10 -48.83 26.02 -16.44
CA VAL A 10 -48.44 24.74 -17.06
C VAL A 10 -47.05 24.79 -17.67
N ALA A 11 -46.67 25.89 -18.30
CA ALA A 11 -45.33 26.07 -18.83
C ALA A 11 -44.25 26.12 -17.69
N LEU A 12 -44.58 26.74 -16.57
CA LEU A 12 -43.67 26.79 -15.42
C LEU A 12 -43.47 25.40 -14.79
N VAL A 13 -44.52 24.57 -14.70
CA VAL A 13 -44.39 23.22 -14.16
C VAL A 13 -43.58 22.30 -15.10
N VAL A 14 -43.69 22.47 -16.42
CA VAL A 14 -42.89 21.72 -17.39
C VAL A 14 -41.41 22.10 -17.33
N ILE A 15 -41.12 23.41 -17.16
CA ILE A 15 -39.73 23.87 -17.06
C ILE A 15 -39.10 23.42 -15.73
N THR A 16 -39.81 23.41 -14.63
CA THR A 16 -39.28 22.90 -13.34
C THR A 16 -39.13 21.38 -13.32
N GLY A 17 -39.94 20.64 -14.08
CA GLY A 17 -39.81 19.17 -14.18
C GLY A 17 -38.61 18.69 -14.99
N VAL A 18 -38.08 19.52 -15.90
CA VAL A 18 -36.92 19.16 -16.73
C VAL A 18 -35.60 19.36 -15.98
N PHE A 19 -35.56 20.22 -14.94
CA PHE A 19 -34.35 20.42 -14.14
C PHE A 19 -34.18 19.44 -12.96
N ALA A 20 -35.12 18.52 -12.74
CA ALA A 20 -35.05 17.54 -11.65
C ALA A 20 -34.41 16.21 -12.07
N GLN A 21 -33.85 16.09 -13.27
CA GLN A 21 -32.90 15.03 -13.56
C GLN A 21 -31.53 15.48 -13.03
N THR A 22 -31.30 15.29 -11.74
CA THR A 22 -29.95 15.16 -11.22
C THR A 22 -29.38 13.92 -11.93
N ALA A 23 -28.61 14.15 -12.98
CA ALA A 23 -27.71 13.13 -13.45
C ALA A 23 -26.86 12.77 -12.23
N ASP A 24 -27.04 11.55 -11.70
CA ASP A 24 -26.08 10.95 -10.81
C ASP A 24 -24.74 10.92 -11.58
N ALA A 25 -23.99 11.98 -11.45
CA ALA A 25 -22.61 12.00 -11.89
C ALA A 25 -21.91 10.97 -11.01
N LYS A 26 -21.82 9.72 -11.48
CA LYS A 26 -20.91 8.74 -10.91
C LYS A 26 -19.53 9.38 -10.99
N ALA A 27 -19.06 9.84 -9.85
CA ALA A 27 -17.68 10.26 -9.74
C ALA A 27 -16.83 9.09 -10.20
N PHE A 28 -16.06 9.28 -11.28
CA PHE A 28 -15.08 8.31 -11.71
C PHE A 28 -14.01 8.29 -10.63
N SER A 29 -14.04 7.24 -9.80
CA SER A 29 -12.96 6.99 -8.84
C SER A 29 -11.86 6.26 -9.60
N TYR A 30 -10.71 6.91 -9.78
CA TYR A 30 -9.51 6.23 -10.24
C TYR A 30 -8.98 5.33 -9.14
N THR A 31 -8.82 4.05 -9.47
CA THR A 31 -8.19 3.08 -8.58
C THR A 31 -6.84 2.66 -9.12
N TYR A 32 -5.91 2.45 -8.20
CA TYR A 32 -4.55 2.01 -8.49
C TYR A 32 -4.35 0.55 -8.18
N THR A 33 -3.32 0.00 -8.80
CA THR A 33 -2.85 -1.36 -8.58
C THR A 33 -1.41 -1.33 -8.09
N VAL A 34 -1.14 -2.04 -7.02
CA VAL A 34 0.22 -2.27 -6.52
C VAL A 34 0.49 -3.76 -6.51
N SER A 35 1.65 -4.15 -7.02
CA SER A 35 2.05 -5.55 -7.00
C SER A 35 3.38 -5.78 -6.29
N PHE A 36 3.52 -6.95 -5.68
CA PHE A 36 4.74 -7.43 -5.02
C PHE A 36 5.10 -8.80 -5.57
N SER A 37 6.32 -8.96 -6.10
CA SER A 37 6.79 -10.23 -6.67
C SER A 37 8.04 -10.71 -5.95
N ALA A 38 8.13 -12.01 -5.72
CA ALA A 38 9.35 -12.65 -5.23
C ALA A 38 10.47 -12.74 -6.28
N GLY A 39 10.20 -12.41 -7.55
CA GLY A 39 11.22 -12.34 -8.60
C GLY A 39 11.90 -13.67 -8.91
N GLY A 40 11.22 -14.79 -8.78
CA GLY A 40 11.72 -16.13 -9.12
C GLY A 40 12.67 -16.74 -8.09
N GLN A 41 12.99 -16.07 -6.97
CA GLN A 41 13.86 -16.59 -5.91
C GLN A 41 13.08 -17.27 -4.77
N GLY A 42 11.76 -17.27 -4.86
CA GLY A 42 10.86 -17.82 -3.87
C GLY A 42 9.41 -17.56 -4.20
N SER A 43 8.56 -17.67 -3.20
CA SER A 43 7.16 -17.29 -3.26
C SER A 43 6.85 -16.25 -2.17
N ILE A 44 5.88 -15.38 -2.44
CA ILE A 44 5.38 -14.43 -1.45
C ILE A 44 3.93 -14.77 -1.13
N ASN A 45 3.64 -15.05 0.13
CA ASN A 45 2.34 -15.48 0.60
C ASN A 45 1.89 -14.62 1.79
N GLY A 46 1.06 -13.62 1.54
CA GLY A 46 0.57 -12.72 2.58
C GLY A 46 1.54 -11.56 2.89
N GLY A 47 1.49 -11.05 4.12
CA GLY A 47 2.31 -9.93 4.59
C GLY A 47 1.95 -8.57 4.01
N VAL A 48 0.91 -8.47 3.19
CA VAL A 48 0.42 -7.20 2.65
C VAL A 48 -0.78 -6.74 3.46
N GLN A 49 -0.73 -5.49 3.90
CA GLN A 49 -1.81 -4.82 4.60
C GLN A 49 -2.16 -3.53 3.88
N VAL A 50 -3.43 -3.21 3.84
CA VAL A 50 -3.94 -1.97 3.24
C VAL A 50 -4.76 -1.24 4.28
N ARG A 51 -4.58 0.07 4.36
CA ARG A 51 -5.44 0.97 5.10
C ARG A 51 -5.97 2.04 4.14
N LYS A 52 -7.27 2.06 3.97
CA LYS A 52 -7.95 3.04 3.14
C LYS A 52 -8.01 4.39 3.82
N ALA A 53 -7.63 5.45 3.11
CA ALA A 53 -7.82 6.83 3.56
C ALA A 53 -9.30 7.15 3.83
N SER A 54 -10.21 6.54 3.06
CA SER A 54 -11.67 6.67 3.23
C SER A 54 -12.25 5.85 4.37
N GLY A 55 -11.48 4.93 4.98
CA GLY A 55 -11.96 3.97 5.98
C GLY A 55 -12.81 2.82 5.42
N ASN A 56 -13.06 2.78 4.10
CA ASN A 56 -13.84 1.71 3.45
C ASN A 56 -12.93 0.67 2.81
N GLU A 57 -12.56 -0.35 3.54
CA GLU A 57 -11.65 -1.42 3.10
C GLU A 57 -12.29 -2.42 2.12
N ALA A 58 -13.63 -2.46 2.04
CA ALA A 58 -14.34 -3.43 1.21
C ALA A 58 -14.09 -3.27 -0.30
N SER A 59 -13.54 -2.13 -0.74
CA SER A 59 -13.22 -1.88 -2.16
C SER A 59 -11.86 -2.45 -2.59
N VAL A 60 -11.05 -2.93 -1.66
CA VAL A 60 -9.71 -3.45 -1.94
C VAL A 60 -9.76 -4.96 -2.15
N SER A 61 -9.11 -5.43 -3.19
CA SER A 61 -8.91 -6.86 -3.44
C SER A 61 -7.43 -7.20 -3.39
N VAL A 62 -7.09 -8.19 -2.60
CA VAL A 62 -5.73 -8.75 -2.50
C VAL A 62 -5.76 -10.16 -3.08
N SER A 63 -4.99 -10.40 -4.13
CA SER A 63 -4.90 -11.71 -4.77
C SER A 63 -3.45 -12.19 -4.81
N ALA A 64 -3.22 -13.44 -4.42
CA ALA A 64 -1.93 -14.12 -4.57
C ALA A 64 -1.96 -15.00 -5.82
N LYS A 65 -0.95 -14.86 -6.68
CA LYS A 65 -0.80 -15.65 -7.91
C LYS A 65 0.67 -16.01 -8.13
N GLY A 66 1.00 -17.27 -7.81
CA GLY A 66 2.36 -17.77 -7.93
C GLY A 66 3.32 -17.05 -7.00
N ASP A 67 4.32 -16.39 -7.57
CA ASP A 67 5.33 -15.60 -6.86
C ASP A 67 4.94 -14.13 -6.66
N LYS A 68 3.65 -13.78 -6.87
CA LYS A 68 3.19 -12.39 -6.93
C LYS A 68 1.92 -12.17 -6.10
N ILE A 69 1.88 -11.07 -5.40
CA ILE A 69 0.66 -10.52 -4.77
C ILE A 69 0.25 -9.28 -5.56
N ILE A 70 -1.03 -9.18 -5.90
CA ILE A 70 -1.61 -8.06 -6.62
C ILE A 70 -2.71 -7.45 -5.75
N VAL A 71 -2.61 -6.16 -5.51
CA VAL A 71 -3.57 -5.38 -4.74
C VAL A 71 -4.24 -4.37 -5.68
N THR A 72 -5.55 -4.45 -5.81
CA THR A 72 -6.35 -3.59 -6.66
C THR A 72 -7.41 -2.83 -5.85
N GLY A 73 -7.99 -1.79 -6.44
CA GLY A 73 -8.99 -0.96 -5.77
C GLY A 73 -8.39 0.07 -4.81
N LEU A 74 -7.09 0.33 -4.92
CA LEU A 74 -6.40 1.35 -4.15
C LEU A 74 -6.74 2.74 -4.67
N GLU A 75 -6.80 3.71 -3.76
CA GLU A 75 -7.02 5.12 -4.08
C GLU A 75 -5.81 5.96 -3.65
N TYR A 76 -5.72 7.17 -4.18
CA TYR A 76 -4.66 8.08 -3.78
C TYR A 76 -4.74 8.38 -2.27
N GLY A 77 -3.60 8.25 -1.60
CA GLY A 77 -3.50 8.48 -0.15
C GLY A 77 -3.80 7.27 0.72
N ASP A 78 -4.20 6.12 0.13
CA ASP A 78 -4.23 4.86 0.88
C ASP A 78 -2.82 4.50 1.37
N VAL A 79 -2.73 3.83 2.50
CA VAL A 79 -1.47 3.28 2.99
C VAL A 79 -1.42 1.79 2.67
N ILE A 80 -0.35 1.36 2.03
CA ILE A 80 -0.06 -0.06 1.81
C ILE A 80 1.26 -0.43 2.46
N SER A 81 1.34 -1.61 3.05
CA SER A 81 2.57 -2.16 3.60
C SER A 81 2.79 -3.59 3.14
N CYS A 82 4.06 -3.96 3.02
CA CYS A 82 4.48 -5.31 2.66
C CYS A 82 5.62 -5.76 3.58
N ASP A 83 5.36 -6.77 4.40
CA ASP A 83 6.39 -7.44 5.21
C ASP A 83 7.03 -8.56 4.38
N ALA A 84 7.94 -8.18 3.48
CA ALA A 84 8.63 -9.14 2.61
C ALA A 84 9.50 -10.11 3.40
N GLN A 85 10.15 -9.68 4.48
CA GLN A 85 11.03 -10.53 5.28
C GLN A 85 10.26 -11.63 6.01
N GLY A 86 9.07 -11.33 6.50
CA GLY A 86 8.22 -12.32 7.18
C GLY A 86 7.35 -13.17 6.25
N SER A 87 7.22 -12.79 4.98
CA SER A 87 6.21 -13.38 4.08
C SER A 87 6.79 -14.06 2.84
N VAL A 88 8.10 -13.90 2.59
CA VAL A 88 8.77 -14.57 1.46
C VAL A 88 9.34 -15.91 1.93
N ALA A 89 8.86 -16.96 1.30
CA ALA A 89 9.48 -18.30 1.37
C ALA A 89 10.50 -18.42 0.24
N LEU A 90 11.78 -18.50 0.57
CA LEU A 90 12.84 -18.69 -0.42
C LEU A 90 12.78 -20.10 -1.02
N ASN A 91 13.27 -20.24 -2.26
CA ASN A 91 13.44 -21.54 -2.88
C ASN A 91 14.38 -22.41 -2.04
N GLU A 92 14.19 -23.72 -2.11
CA GLU A 92 15.05 -24.69 -1.45
C GLU A 92 16.51 -24.49 -1.87
N ASN A 93 17.41 -24.53 -0.90
CA ASN A 93 18.86 -24.28 -1.08
C ASN A 93 19.21 -22.88 -1.63
N SER A 94 18.33 -21.89 -1.43
CA SER A 94 18.64 -20.52 -1.80
C SER A 94 19.87 -19.98 -1.05
N LYS A 95 20.77 -19.35 -1.78
CA LYS A 95 21.91 -18.62 -1.22
C LYS A 95 21.60 -17.18 -0.84
N TYR A 96 20.34 -16.78 -0.94
CA TYR A 96 19.92 -15.42 -0.73
C TYR A 96 19.22 -15.26 0.63
N TYR A 97 19.21 -14.03 1.12
CA TYR A 97 18.31 -13.59 2.17
C TYR A 97 17.46 -12.41 1.67
N VAL A 98 16.31 -12.17 2.28
CA VAL A 98 15.41 -11.09 1.91
C VAL A 98 15.85 -9.79 2.58
N LYS A 99 16.19 -8.77 1.78
CA LYS A 99 16.54 -7.42 2.26
C LYS A 99 15.28 -6.57 2.50
N GLY A 100 14.24 -6.75 1.70
CA GLY A 100 13.02 -5.98 1.70
C GLY A 100 12.39 -5.95 0.31
N ILE A 101 11.73 -4.85 -0.06
CA ILE A 101 11.18 -4.63 -1.39
C ILE A 101 11.93 -3.51 -2.11
N ARG A 102 11.88 -3.50 -3.43
CA ARG A 102 12.37 -2.43 -4.31
C ARG A 102 11.39 -2.22 -5.45
N LEU A 103 11.36 -1.03 -6.02
CA LEU A 103 10.63 -0.81 -7.27
C LEU A 103 11.21 -1.70 -8.38
N SER A 104 10.34 -2.26 -9.20
CA SER A 104 10.73 -3.02 -10.39
C SER A 104 11.63 -2.18 -11.30
N GLY A 105 12.69 -2.79 -11.83
CA GLY A 105 13.68 -2.09 -12.66
C GLY A 105 14.74 -1.28 -11.88
N ARG A 106 14.65 -1.17 -10.57
CA ARG A 106 15.70 -0.54 -9.75
C ARG A 106 16.75 -1.56 -9.32
N ASP A 107 17.93 -1.05 -8.93
CA ASP A 107 19.01 -1.87 -8.38
C ASP A 107 18.55 -2.62 -7.11
N ASN A 108 19.08 -3.83 -6.92
CA ASN A 108 18.74 -4.68 -5.77
C ASN A 108 19.22 -4.12 -4.42
N ASN A 109 20.11 -3.13 -4.44
CA ASN A 109 20.55 -2.41 -3.25
C ASN A 109 19.66 -1.20 -2.91
N THR A 110 18.73 -0.82 -3.80
CA THR A 110 17.79 0.27 -3.59
C THR A 110 16.53 -0.27 -2.88
N VAL A 111 16.66 -0.58 -1.59
CA VAL A 111 15.51 -1.06 -0.80
C VAL A 111 14.55 0.09 -0.54
N ALA A 112 13.26 -0.13 -0.84
CA ALA A 112 12.19 0.82 -0.56
C ALA A 112 11.64 0.62 0.85
N GLN A 113 10.93 1.63 1.35
CA GLN A 113 10.16 1.49 2.58
C GLN A 113 9.09 0.41 2.41
N SER A 114 8.86 -0.40 3.43
CA SER A 114 7.83 -1.46 3.40
C SER A 114 6.42 -0.93 3.59
N ALA A 115 6.26 0.34 4.00
CA ALA A 115 4.97 1.00 4.10
C ALA A 115 5.05 2.37 3.40
N PHE A 116 4.07 2.68 2.55
CA PHE A 116 4.06 3.91 1.76
C PHE A 116 2.64 4.33 1.40
N LEU A 117 2.49 5.62 1.05
CA LEU A 117 1.26 6.16 0.50
C LEU A 117 1.12 5.79 -0.97
N VAL A 118 -0.06 5.34 -1.35
CA VAL A 118 -0.40 5.06 -2.74
C VAL A 118 -0.57 6.37 -3.49
N SER A 119 0.23 6.56 -4.53
CA SER A 119 0.19 7.74 -5.41
C SER A 119 0.05 7.39 -6.89
N GLY A 120 -0.01 6.10 -7.22
CA GLY A 120 -0.09 5.58 -8.58
C GLY A 120 0.02 4.06 -8.61
N ASP A 121 0.05 3.50 -9.82
CA ASP A 121 0.37 2.09 -10.04
C ASP A 121 1.85 1.84 -9.81
N HIS A 122 2.17 0.78 -9.04
CA HIS A 122 3.54 0.42 -8.74
C HIS A 122 3.74 -1.10 -8.75
N ASP A 123 4.85 -1.52 -9.34
CA ASP A 123 5.36 -2.88 -9.26
C ASP A 123 6.60 -2.93 -8.37
N TYR A 124 6.52 -3.71 -7.31
CA TYR A 124 7.64 -4.00 -6.42
C TYR A 124 8.14 -5.42 -6.61
N VAL A 125 9.44 -5.58 -6.44
CA VAL A 125 10.11 -6.88 -6.43
C VAL A 125 10.89 -7.00 -5.14
N VAL A 126 10.92 -8.20 -4.58
CA VAL A 126 11.73 -8.47 -3.39
C VAL A 126 13.21 -8.20 -3.70
N ALA A 127 13.87 -7.47 -2.82
CA ALA A 127 15.31 -7.24 -2.85
C ALA A 127 16.01 -8.33 -2.06
N TYR A 128 17.01 -8.94 -2.66
CA TYR A 128 17.78 -10.03 -2.08
C TYR A 128 19.22 -9.63 -1.81
N GLY A 129 19.82 -10.22 -0.78
CA GLY A 129 21.25 -10.17 -0.50
C GLY A 129 21.85 -11.57 -0.50
N ILE A 130 23.17 -11.64 -0.65
CA ILE A 130 23.93 -12.87 -0.41
C ILE A 130 24.47 -12.77 1.02
N PRO A 131 24.23 -13.76 1.89
CA PRO A 131 24.77 -13.77 3.23
C PRO A 131 26.29 -13.71 3.20
N GLY A 132 26.82 -12.71 3.90
CA GLY A 132 28.22 -12.67 4.30
C GLY A 132 28.32 -13.04 5.78
N GLU A 133 28.93 -12.18 6.56
CA GLU A 133 28.91 -12.28 8.01
C GLU A 133 27.57 -11.69 8.51
N LEU A 134 26.63 -12.56 8.90
CA LEU A 134 25.31 -12.16 9.37
C LEU A 134 25.34 -11.72 10.84
N ALA A 135 24.72 -10.60 11.12
CA ALA A 135 24.43 -10.14 12.46
C ALA A 135 22.93 -10.00 12.67
N GLU A 136 22.48 -10.31 13.86
CA GLU A 136 21.13 -10.04 14.32
C GLU A 136 21.01 -8.58 14.75
N TYR A 137 19.88 -7.92 14.41
CA TYR A 137 19.54 -6.62 14.93
C TYR A 137 18.06 -6.54 15.28
N THR A 138 17.72 -5.76 16.28
CA THR A 138 16.36 -5.60 16.78
C THR A 138 15.86 -4.19 16.52
N VAL A 139 14.68 -4.09 15.94
CA VAL A 139 13.94 -2.83 15.74
C VAL A 139 12.94 -2.66 16.88
N ASN A 140 13.09 -1.56 17.62
CA ASN A 140 12.18 -1.17 18.68
C ASN A 140 11.31 -0.01 18.20
N TYR A 141 10.02 -0.09 18.45
CA TYR A 141 9.06 0.95 18.12
C TYR A 141 8.70 1.69 19.41
N VAL A 142 9.21 2.91 19.52
CA VAL A 142 9.06 3.74 20.71
C VAL A 142 8.65 5.15 20.35
N ASP A 143 7.99 5.86 21.27
CA ASP A 143 7.74 7.30 21.14
C ASP A 143 8.98 8.12 21.51
N THR A 144 8.88 9.44 21.47
CA THR A 144 9.96 10.37 21.83
C THR A 144 10.37 10.28 23.30
N ASP A 145 9.50 9.77 24.15
CA ASP A 145 9.76 9.57 25.59
C ASP A 145 10.31 8.16 25.89
N GLY A 146 10.44 7.30 24.87
CA GLY A 146 10.95 5.94 24.98
C GLY A 146 9.89 4.90 25.35
N ASN A 147 8.61 5.27 25.36
CA ASN A 147 7.54 4.31 25.65
C ASN A 147 7.30 3.39 24.46
N LYS A 148 7.10 2.10 24.73
CA LYS A 148 6.87 1.09 23.71
C LYS A 148 5.54 1.32 22.99
N LEU A 149 5.58 1.44 21.68
CA LEU A 149 4.41 1.61 20.80
C LEU A 149 3.95 0.29 20.15
N ALA A 150 4.89 -0.62 19.88
CA ALA A 150 4.59 -1.93 19.30
C ALA A 150 5.65 -2.95 19.73
N GLU A 151 5.38 -4.24 19.44
CA GLU A 151 6.34 -5.32 19.71
C GLU A 151 7.58 -5.14 18.85
N SER A 152 8.75 -5.32 19.50
CA SER A 152 10.04 -5.30 18.83
C SER A 152 10.15 -6.45 17.82
N ARG A 153 10.86 -6.22 16.72
CA ARG A 153 11.09 -7.23 15.69
C ARG A 153 12.58 -7.46 15.50
N THR A 154 12.95 -8.71 15.39
CA THR A 154 14.33 -9.15 15.15
C THR A 154 14.54 -9.48 13.68
N TYR A 155 15.62 -8.99 13.12
CA TYR A 155 16.03 -9.17 11.73
C TYR A 155 17.51 -9.58 11.66
N TYR A 156 17.93 -10.05 10.48
CA TYR A 156 19.31 -10.40 10.20
C TYR A 156 19.81 -9.59 9.00
N GLY A 157 21.02 -9.12 9.07
CA GLY A 157 21.70 -8.38 7.99
C GLY A 157 23.20 -8.68 7.97
N ASN A 158 23.89 -8.30 6.90
CA ASN A 158 25.34 -8.42 6.87
C ASN A 158 25.97 -7.37 7.78
N VAL A 159 27.04 -7.75 8.46
CA VAL A 159 27.87 -6.82 9.22
C VAL A 159 28.38 -5.72 8.30
N GLY A 160 28.18 -4.46 8.70
CA GLY A 160 28.56 -3.29 7.92
C GLY A 160 27.52 -2.79 6.94
N ASP A 161 26.42 -3.53 6.70
CA ASP A 161 25.26 -3.02 5.94
C ASP A 161 24.56 -1.92 6.76
N LYS A 162 23.99 -0.95 6.04
CA LYS A 162 23.04 -0.01 6.63
C LYS A 162 21.63 -0.53 6.32
N PRO A 163 20.97 -1.20 7.27
CA PRO A 163 19.63 -1.73 7.01
C PRO A 163 18.66 -0.58 6.82
N VAL A 164 17.87 -0.65 5.76
CA VAL A 164 16.70 0.21 5.61
C VAL A 164 15.59 -0.39 6.46
N ILE A 165 15.36 0.23 7.60
CA ILE A 165 14.33 -0.22 8.54
C ILE A 165 12.99 0.37 8.10
N ALA A 166 12.07 -0.51 7.73
CA ALA A 166 10.71 -0.11 7.47
C ALA A 166 10.04 0.24 8.80
N TYR A 167 9.50 1.44 8.90
CA TYR A 167 8.67 1.79 10.03
C TYR A 167 7.32 1.06 9.95
N LEU A 168 6.84 0.66 11.12
CA LEU A 168 5.50 0.15 11.27
C LEU A 168 4.52 1.34 11.25
N TYR A 169 3.41 1.21 10.51
CA TYR A 169 2.34 2.19 10.65
C TYR A 169 1.68 2.00 12.03
N ILE A 170 1.74 3.04 12.85
CA ILE A 170 1.11 3.11 14.18
C ILE A 170 0.17 4.31 14.19
N ASP A 171 -1.10 4.08 14.47
CA ASP A 171 -2.12 5.12 14.43
C ASP A 171 -1.79 6.26 15.40
N GLY A 172 -1.86 7.49 14.90
CA GLY A 172 -1.54 8.69 15.67
C GLY A 172 -0.05 9.02 15.80
N TYR A 173 0.85 8.22 15.19
CA TYR A 173 2.30 8.46 15.22
C TYR A 173 2.87 8.66 13.82
N ILE A 174 3.83 9.55 13.72
CA ILE A 174 4.63 9.80 12.52
C ILE A 174 6.07 9.43 12.84
N PRO A 175 6.79 8.70 11.96
CA PRO A 175 8.19 8.40 12.17
C PRO A 175 9.04 9.67 12.30
N ASP A 176 9.92 9.73 13.28
CA ASP A 176 10.79 10.87 13.52
C ASP A 176 11.96 10.94 12.55
N SER A 177 12.40 9.79 12.01
CA SER A 177 13.49 9.74 11.03
C SER A 177 13.18 8.77 9.89
N TYR A 178 13.58 9.17 8.70
CA TYR A 178 13.62 8.35 7.50
C TYR A 178 15.08 8.01 7.20
N ASN A 179 15.45 6.75 7.28
CA ASN A 179 16.78 6.27 6.86
C ASN A 179 16.80 5.95 5.38
#